data_94794afdf7bdc75da52d266247f7e9d6
#
_entry.id   94794afdf7bdc75da52d266247f7e9d6
#
_cell.length_a   1.000
_cell.length_b   1.000
_cell.length_c   1.000
_cell.angle_alpha   90.00
_cell.angle_beta   90.00
_cell.angle_gamma   90.00
#
_symmetry.space_group_name_H-M   'P 1'
#
loop_
_entity.id
_entity.type
_entity.pdbx_description
1 polymer ?
#
loop_
_entity_poly.entity_id
_entity_poly.type
_entity_poly.pdbx_seq_one_letter_code
_entity_poly.pdbx_strand_id
1 'polypeptide(L)'
;TSTIKIKSKVYDGTTTAEYANKVTLLGVISGDDVQLNVPTPSYDTKNVGTDKKIVFDGDFSIEGTDSANYRLKEISEVTGTIEKAKLVYRAKDQTRKYGEANPKLTYEVKGFVAGDQQSDFNDPTLTLDVPKLTSLGKHEGVIKISGVNLPEYYDVTYESGDLYVEANDIHENEHYKLTKPDGKNGWFTKKN
;
A
#
# COMPACT_ATOMS: atom_id res chain seq x y z
N THR A 1 -19.15 20.03 -27.01
CA THR A 1 -18.21 18.94 -26.72
C THR A 1 -18.54 18.34 -25.35
N SER A 2 -18.67 17.00 -25.29
CA SER A 2 -18.69 16.32 -24.00
C SER A 2 -17.43 16.71 -23.22
N THR A 3 -17.55 16.90 -21.91
CA THR A 3 -16.40 17.20 -21.08
C THR A 3 -15.42 16.03 -21.13
N ILE A 4 -14.20 16.29 -21.57
CA ILE A 4 -13.14 15.28 -21.56
C ILE A 4 -12.69 15.08 -20.12
N LYS A 5 -12.73 13.84 -19.66
CA LYS A 5 -12.29 13.45 -18.32
C LYS A 5 -11.22 12.37 -18.44
N ILE A 6 -10.18 12.48 -17.63
CA ILE A 6 -9.12 11.51 -17.51
C ILE A 6 -9.34 10.70 -16.23
N LYS A 7 -9.15 9.39 -16.33
CA LYS A 7 -9.21 8.47 -15.20
C LYS A 7 -7.99 8.70 -14.30
N SER A 8 -8.24 8.87 -13.00
CA SER A 8 -7.15 8.89 -12.02
C SER A 8 -6.41 7.55 -12.04
N LYS A 9 -5.11 7.60 -11.83
CA LYS A 9 -4.29 6.39 -11.68
C LYS A 9 -3.44 6.46 -10.43
N VAL A 10 -3.04 5.30 -9.93
CA VAL A 10 -1.98 5.18 -8.93
C VAL A 10 -0.62 5.26 -9.64
N TYR A 11 0.36 5.86 -8.99
CA TYR A 11 1.72 5.93 -9.51
C TYR A 11 2.25 4.55 -9.91
N ASP A 12 2.73 4.45 -11.13
CA ASP A 12 3.29 3.23 -11.73
C ASP A 12 4.61 3.48 -12.47
N GLY A 13 5.17 4.69 -12.33
CA GLY A 13 6.40 5.10 -13.00
C GLY A 13 6.22 5.55 -14.46
N THR A 14 4.99 5.54 -14.99
CA THR A 14 4.71 5.92 -16.38
C THR A 14 3.89 7.20 -16.50
N THR A 15 3.87 7.79 -17.70
CA THR A 15 3.01 8.94 -18.04
C THR A 15 1.72 8.54 -18.73
N THR A 16 1.42 7.25 -18.89
CA THR A 16 0.20 6.79 -19.55
C THR A 16 -1.04 7.36 -18.90
N ALA A 17 -2.01 7.78 -19.70
CA ALA A 17 -3.32 8.25 -19.24
C ALA A 17 -4.43 7.56 -20.02
N GLU A 18 -5.59 7.46 -19.40
CA GLU A 18 -6.78 6.87 -20.02
C GLU A 18 -7.97 7.83 -19.91
N TYR A 19 -8.79 7.85 -20.93
CA TYR A 19 -10.07 8.54 -20.84
C TYR A 19 -11.00 7.84 -19.84
N ALA A 20 -11.62 8.62 -18.98
CA ALA A 20 -12.59 8.09 -18.01
C ALA A 20 -13.93 7.69 -18.67
N ASN A 21 -14.21 8.25 -19.82
CA ASN A 21 -15.43 7.99 -20.60
C ASN A 21 -15.12 8.11 -22.10
N LYS A 22 -15.99 7.50 -22.92
CA LYS A 22 -15.88 7.67 -24.37
C LYS A 22 -16.06 9.16 -24.74
N VAL A 23 -15.10 9.69 -25.48
CA VAL A 23 -15.20 11.06 -26.01
C VAL A 23 -16.11 11.03 -27.25
N THR A 24 -17.11 11.87 -27.28
CA THR A 24 -18.12 11.90 -28.35
C THR A 24 -18.37 13.31 -28.86
N LEU A 25 -18.76 13.40 -30.11
CA LEU A 25 -19.25 14.64 -30.69
C LEU A 25 -20.62 14.98 -30.13
N LEU A 26 -20.88 16.28 -29.95
CA LEU A 26 -22.17 16.83 -29.63
C LEU A 26 -22.56 17.86 -30.72
N GLY A 27 -23.80 17.85 -31.14
CA GLY A 27 -24.32 18.82 -32.10
C GLY A 27 -24.15 18.42 -33.56
N VAL A 28 -23.85 17.15 -33.85
CA VAL A 28 -23.95 16.61 -35.21
C VAL A 28 -25.43 16.48 -35.56
N ILE A 29 -25.83 16.95 -36.78
CA ILE A 29 -27.19 16.84 -37.28
C ILE A 29 -27.48 15.37 -37.60
N SER A 30 -28.70 14.94 -37.29
CA SER A 30 -29.09 13.55 -37.54
C SER A 30 -29.09 13.25 -39.04
N GLY A 31 -28.29 12.22 -39.41
CA GLY A 31 -28.13 11.79 -40.79
C GLY A 31 -26.78 12.16 -41.39
N ASP A 32 -26.05 13.11 -40.77
CA ASP A 32 -24.74 13.52 -41.27
C ASP A 32 -23.67 12.50 -40.81
N ASP A 33 -22.75 12.19 -41.71
CA ASP A 33 -21.58 11.35 -41.46
C ASP A 33 -20.40 12.20 -40.97
N VAL A 34 -20.26 12.29 -39.67
CA VAL A 34 -19.14 12.98 -39.00
C VAL A 34 -18.62 12.13 -37.86
N GLN A 35 -17.34 11.76 -37.92
CA GLN A 35 -16.65 10.95 -36.94
C GLN A 35 -15.56 11.74 -36.24
N LEU A 36 -15.30 11.43 -34.96
CA LEU A 36 -14.27 12.07 -34.16
C LEU A 36 -13.03 11.18 -34.07
N ASN A 37 -11.90 11.72 -34.48
CA ASN A 37 -10.60 11.14 -34.18
C ASN A 37 -10.08 11.68 -32.84
N VAL A 38 -9.83 10.77 -31.92
CA VAL A 38 -9.45 11.07 -30.55
C VAL A 38 -7.98 10.70 -30.34
N PRO A 39 -7.09 11.65 -30.04
CA PRO A 39 -5.69 11.39 -29.81
C PRO A 39 -5.45 10.63 -28.50
N THR A 40 -4.28 10.00 -28.36
CA THR A 40 -3.91 9.31 -27.13
C THR A 40 -3.50 10.34 -26.07
N PRO A 41 -4.09 10.28 -24.84
CA PRO A 41 -3.71 11.16 -23.75
C PRO A 41 -2.48 10.62 -23.02
N SER A 42 -1.68 11.52 -22.46
CA SER A 42 -0.63 11.19 -21.49
C SER A 42 -0.48 12.32 -20.47
N TYR A 43 0.03 11.99 -19.29
CA TYR A 43 0.44 13.02 -18.34
C TYR A 43 1.73 13.69 -18.81
N ASP A 44 1.89 14.97 -18.51
CA ASP A 44 3.10 15.74 -18.80
C ASP A 44 4.35 15.18 -18.08
N THR A 45 4.15 14.67 -16.86
CA THR A 45 5.18 14.01 -16.06
C THR A 45 4.60 12.83 -15.28
N LYS A 46 5.44 11.87 -14.92
CA LYS A 46 5.03 10.71 -14.09
C LYS A 46 4.81 11.03 -12.62
N ASN A 47 5.16 12.24 -12.16
CA ASN A 47 5.09 12.59 -10.74
C ASN A 47 3.65 12.58 -10.22
N VAL A 48 3.47 12.23 -8.96
CA VAL A 48 2.17 12.30 -8.26
C VAL A 48 1.67 13.74 -8.18
N GLY A 49 0.38 13.90 -8.16
CA GLY A 49 -0.27 15.22 -8.03
C GLY A 49 -1.68 15.23 -8.56
N THR A 50 -2.43 16.26 -8.15
CA THR A 50 -3.74 16.60 -8.68
C THR A 50 -3.59 17.66 -9.78
N ASP A 51 -4.63 17.82 -10.61
CA ASP A 51 -4.69 18.82 -11.67
C ASP A 51 -3.47 18.82 -12.61
N LYS A 52 -2.89 17.65 -12.81
CA LYS A 52 -1.75 17.47 -13.69
C LYS A 52 -2.17 17.64 -15.14
N LYS A 53 -1.37 18.40 -15.88
CA LYS A 53 -1.60 18.66 -17.31
C LYS A 53 -1.61 17.35 -18.11
N ILE A 54 -2.59 17.24 -18.99
CA ILE A 54 -2.65 16.19 -20.01
C ILE A 54 -2.13 16.75 -21.33
N VAL A 55 -1.26 15.99 -21.96
CA VAL A 55 -0.77 16.20 -23.32
C VAL A 55 -1.36 15.13 -24.23
N PHE A 56 -1.59 15.48 -25.49
CA PHE A 56 -2.18 14.59 -26.47
C PHE A 56 -1.17 14.30 -27.58
N ASP A 57 -1.07 13.04 -27.98
CA ASP A 57 -0.29 12.63 -29.14
C ASP A 57 -1.14 12.82 -30.40
N GLY A 58 -1.04 14.01 -30.99
CA GLY A 58 -1.85 14.48 -32.10
C GLY A 58 -3.00 15.41 -31.69
N ASP A 59 -3.80 15.79 -32.68
CA ASP A 59 -4.91 16.71 -32.53
C ASP A 59 -6.26 15.98 -32.59
N PHE A 60 -7.24 16.50 -31.85
CA PHE A 60 -8.62 16.12 -32.09
C PHE A 60 -9.04 16.60 -33.48
N SER A 61 -9.55 15.70 -34.30
CA SER A 61 -10.01 16.02 -35.65
C SER A 61 -11.34 15.33 -35.96
N ILE A 62 -12.01 15.81 -36.98
CA ILE A 62 -13.24 15.20 -37.50
C ILE A 62 -13.04 14.75 -38.93
N GLU A 63 -13.65 13.63 -39.25
CA GLU A 63 -13.67 13.04 -40.59
C GLU A 63 -15.07 12.58 -40.96
N GLY A 64 -15.30 12.15 -42.21
CA GLY A 64 -16.59 11.75 -42.73
C GLY A 64 -17.00 12.66 -43.87
N THR A 65 -18.02 12.22 -44.65
CA THR A 65 -18.46 12.89 -45.87
C THR A 65 -19.01 14.30 -45.62
N ASP A 66 -19.55 14.53 -44.42
CA ASP A 66 -20.18 15.82 -44.05
C ASP A 66 -19.29 16.66 -43.12
N SER A 67 -18.05 16.19 -42.83
CA SER A 67 -17.16 16.86 -41.88
C SER A 67 -16.80 18.29 -42.24
N ALA A 68 -16.78 18.63 -43.54
CA ALA A 68 -16.48 19.99 -44.05
C ALA A 68 -17.50 21.06 -43.58
N ASN A 69 -18.72 20.62 -43.18
CA ASN A 69 -19.76 21.51 -42.69
C ASN A 69 -19.63 21.81 -41.19
N TYR A 70 -18.66 21.21 -40.51
CA TYR A 70 -18.48 21.29 -39.08
C TYR A 70 -17.13 21.84 -38.68
N ARG A 71 -17.06 22.43 -37.50
CA ARG A 71 -15.82 22.85 -36.86
C ARG A 71 -15.80 22.36 -35.43
N LEU A 72 -14.71 21.72 -35.01
CA LEU A 72 -14.47 21.41 -33.60
C LEU A 72 -14.30 22.73 -32.82
N LYS A 73 -14.98 22.85 -31.69
CA LYS A 73 -14.70 23.88 -30.71
C LYS A 73 -13.38 23.57 -30.01
N GLU A 74 -12.62 24.60 -29.74
CA GLU A 74 -11.40 24.46 -28.93
C GLU A 74 -11.68 23.72 -27.63
N ILE A 75 -10.79 22.80 -27.28
CA ILE A 75 -10.84 22.03 -26.05
C ILE A 75 -10.07 22.82 -25.01
N SER A 76 -10.72 23.08 -23.88
CA SER A 76 -10.06 23.67 -22.72
C SER A 76 -8.99 22.73 -22.17
N GLU A 77 -8.07 23.26 -21.37
CA GLU A 77 -7.06 22.48 -20.69
C GLU A 77 -7.69 21.28 -19.97
N VAL A 78 -7.12 20.11 -20.20
CA VAL A 78 -7.54 18.84 -19.59
C VAL A 78 -6.53 18.47 -18.54
N THR A 79 -7.00 18.13 -17.36
CA THR A 79 -6.15 17.70 -16.25
C THR A 79 -6.54 16.32 -15.73
N GLY A 80 -5.63 15.70 -15.01
CA GLY A 80 -5.85 14.41 -14.38
C GLY A 80 -5.10 14.30 -13.06
N THR A 81 -5.21 13.15 -12.40
CA THR A 81 -4.60 12.90 -11.09
C THR A 81 -3.76 11.63 -11.12
N ILE A 82 -2.54 11.72 -10.60
CA ILE A 82 -1.71 10.55 -10.25
C ILE A 82 -1.64 10.48 -8.73
N GLU A 83 -2.23 9.44 -8.16
CA GLU A 83 -2.26 9.19 -6.73
C GLU A 83 -0.98 8.49 -6.25
N LYS A 84 -0.63 8.66 -4.98
CA LYS A 84 0.48 7.93 -4.36
C LYS A 84 0.20 6.43 -4.30
N ALA A 85 1.23 5.62 -4.49
CA ALA A 85 1.16 4.19 -4.29
C ALA A 85 1.21 3.87 -2.80
N LYS A 86 0.34 2.97 -2.35
CA LYS A 86 0.32 2.53 -0.95
C LYS A 86 1.43 1.52 -0.70
N LEU A 87 2.25 1.77 0.32
CA LEU A 87 3.33 0.90 0.75
C LEU A 87 3.15 0.59 2.23
N VAL A 88 3.13 -0.70 2.59
CA VAL A 88 2.89 -1.14 3.96
C VAL A 88 4.11 -1.89 4.47
N TYR A 89 4.69 -1.38 5.55
CA TYR A 89 5.71 -2.07 6.36
C TYR A 89 5.04 -2.64 7.60
N ARG A 90 5.13 -3.95 7.79
CA ARG A 90 4.56 -4.64 8.95
C ARG A 90 5.64 -5.34 9.76
N ALA A 91 5.76 -5.02 11.04
CA ALA A 91 6.56 -5.79 11.96
C ALA A 91 5.90 -7.17 12.17
N LYS A 92 6.69 -8.24 12.06
CA LYS A 92 6.16 -9.60 12.28
C LYS A 92 6.01 -9.88 13.77
N ASP A 93 4.96 -10.60 14.11
CA ASP A 93 4.75 -11.11 15.45
C ASP A 93 5.91 -12.03 15.85
N GLN A 94 6.23 -12.02 17.13
CA GLN A 94 7.32 -12.80 17.71
C GLN A 94 6.81 -13.57 18.93
N THR A 95 7.54 -14.64 19.24
CA THR A 95 7.29 -15.45 20.45
C THR A 95 8.58 -15.63 21.20
N ARG A 96 8.54 -15.63 22.53
CA ARG A 96 9.64 -16.03 23.42
C ARG A 96 9.14 -16.70 24.68
N LYS A 97 9.99 -17.45 25.34
CA LYS A 97 9.70 -17.97 26.68
C LYS A 97 9.88 -16.87 27.74
N TYR A 98 9.20 -17.04 28.86
CA TYR A 98 9.31 -16.13 30.00
C TYR A 98 10.75 -16.06 30.52
N GLY A 99 11.26 -14.86 30.74
CA GLY A 99 12.63 -14.62 31.20
C GLY A 99 13.72 -14.70 30.13
N GLU A 100 13.41 -15.12 28.90
CA GLU A 100 14.35 -15.09 27.80
C GLU A 100 14.57 -13.68 27.24
N ALA A 101 15.63 -13.54 26.45
CA ALA A 101 15.88 -12.30 25.71
C ALA A 101 14.85 -12.09 24.59
N ASN A 102 14.61 -10.85 24.24
CA ASN A 102 13.76 -10.53 23.10
C ASN A 102 14.38 -11.13 21.81
N PRO A 103 13.55 -11.74 20.94
CA PRO A 103 14.02 -12.35 19.69
C PRO A 103 14.50 -11.30 18.69
N LYS A 104 15.19 -11.75 17.65
CA LYS A 104 15.53 -10.90 16.50
C LYS A 104 14.24 -10.50 15.79
N LEU A 105 14.03 -9.20 15.69
CA LEU A 105 12.85 -8.66 15.04
C LEU A 105 12.96 -8.77 13.51
N THR A 106 11.82 -9.02 12.87
CA THR A 106 11.71 -9.13 11.42
C THR A 106 10.46 -8.39 10.93
N TYR A 107 10.41 -8.10 9.66
CA TYR A 107 9.29 -7.40 9.04
C TYR A 107 8.94 -8.00 7.67
N GLU A 108 7.82 -7.58 7.14
CA GLU A 108 7.44 -7.74 5.75
C GLU A 108 7.05 -6.39 5.15
N VAL A 109 7.20 -6.26 3.85
CA VAL A 109 6.80 -5.07 3.10
C VAL A 109 6.01 -5.46 1.87
N LYS A 110 4.97 -4.66 1.55
CA LYS A 110 4.10 -4.89 0.39
C LYS A 110 3.73 -3.56 -0.24
N GLY A 111 3.68 -3.54 -1.57
CA GLY A 111 3.20 -2.39 -2.34
C GLY A 111 4.26 -1.63 -3.13
N PHE A 112 5.47 -2.16 -3.28
CA PHE A 112 6.45 -1.57 -4.20
C PHE A 112 5.90 -1.54 -5.62
N VAL A 113 6.17 -0.44 -6.33
CA VAL A 113 5.75 -0.18 -7.70
C VAL A 113 6.93 0.30 -8.55
N ALA A 114 6.73 0.38 -9.86
CA ALA A 114 7.72 0.91 -10.81
C ALA A 114 9.08 0.17 -10.83
N GLY A 115 9.14 -1.05 -10.30
CA GLY A 115 10.36 -1.86 -10.21
C GLY A 115 11.16 -1.65 -8.94
N ASP A 116 10.68 -0.81 -8.01
CA ASP A 116 11.30 -0.59 -6.71
C ASP A 116 11.32 -1.85 -5.85
N GLN A 117 12.32 -1.97 -4.99
CA GLN A 117 12.47 -3.04 -4.03
C GLN A 117 13.13 -2.54 -2.74
N GLN A 118 13.05 -3.31 -1.65
CA GLN A 118 13.59 -2.89 -0.35
C GLN A 118 15.07 -2.52 -0.39
N SER A 119 15.86 -3.19 -1.21
CA SER A 119 17.29 -2.91 -1.36
C SER A 119 17.62 -1.52 -1.91
N ASP A 120 16.63 -0.82 -2.47
CA ASP A 120 16.80 0.54 -3.00
C ASP A 120 16.70 1.61 -1.92
N PHE A 121 16.28 1.22 -0.71
CA PHE A 121 16.03 2.09 0.43
C PHE A 121 16.76 1.62 1.68
N ASN A 122 16.80 2.46 2.72
CA ASN A 122 17.32 2.05 4.00
C ASN A 122 16.39 1.04 4.69
N ASP A 123 16.94 0.17 5.52
CA ASP A 123 16.15 -0.74 6.34
C ASP A 123 15.31 0.03 7.38
N PRO A 124 14.11 -0.45 7.69
CA PRO A 124 13.31 0.12 8.77
C PRO A 124 13.96 -0.12 10.14
N THR A 125 13.67 0.78 11.05
CA THR A 125 14.00 0.61 12.47
C THR A 125 12.90 -0.21 13.15
N LEU A 126 13.27 -1.32 13.76
CA LEU A 126 12.39 -2.16 14.57
C LEU A 126 12.78 -2.02 16.05
N THR A 127 11.79 -1.83 16.91
CA THR A 127 12.00 -1.74 18.36
C THR A 127 11.02 -2.62 19.13
N LEU A 128 11.48 -3.19 20.22
CA LEU A 128 10.69 -3.96 21.17
C LEU A 128 11.17 -3.63 22.59
N ASP A 129 10.43 -2.72 23.24
CA ASP A 129 10.74 -2.30 24.62
C ASP A 129 9.85 -3.05 25.60
N VAL A 130 10.13 -4.32 25.77
CA VAL A 130 9.40 -5.20 26.71
C VAL A 130 10.41 -5.90 27.61
N PRO A 131 10.28 -5.77 28.95
CA PRO A 131 11.19 -6.42 29.91
C PRO A 131 11.20 -7.94 29.77
N LYS A 132 12.32 -8.57 30.12
CA LYS A 132 12.44 -10.05 30.13
C LYS A 132 11.39 -10.73 30.99
N LEU A 133 11.07 -10.13 32.14
CA LEU A 133 10.11 -10.63 33.13
C LEU A 133 8.67 -10.12 32.91
N THR A 134 8.32 -9.82 31.66
CA THR A 134 6.96 -9.42 31.31
C THR A 134 5.99 -10.61 31.47
N SER A 135 4.71 -10.32 31.75
CA SER A 135 3.67 -11.34 31.97
C SER A 135 3.52 -12.29 30.78
N LEU A 136 3.03 -13.51 31.08
CA LEU A 136 2.67 -14.47 30.03
C LEU A 136 1.50 -13.95 29.20
N GLY A 137 1.46 -14.38 27.94
CA GLY A 137 0.36 -14.09 27.02
C GLY A 137 0.74 -13.12 25.90
N LYS A 138 -0.29 -12.59 25.26
CA LYS A 138 -0.18 -11.69 24.12
C LYS A 138 0.04 -10.24 24.58
N HIS A 139 1.02 -9.59 24.01
CA HIS A 139 1.31 -8.15 24.14
C HIS A 139 1.13 -7.49 22.78
N GLU A 140 0.00 -6.80 22.62
CA GLU A 140 -0.42 -6.26 21.33
C GLU A 140 0.37 -5.02 20.93
N GLY A 141 0.80 -4.97 19.67
CA GLY A 141 1.40 -3.81 19.03
C GLY A 141 2.70 -3.33 19.69
N VAL A 142 3.40 -4.17 20.44
CA VAL A 142 4.63 -3.78 21.15
C VAL A 142 5.87 -3.77 20.27
N ILE A 143 5.84 -4.47 19.12
CA ILE A 143 6.91 -4.43 18.13
C ILE A 143 6.64 -3.27 17.19
N LYS A 144 7.41 -2.21 17.31
CA LYS A 144 7.27 -1.00 16.47
C LYS A 144 8.19 -1.06 15.26
N ILE A 145 7.74 -0.45 14.17
CA ILE A 145 8.50 -0.32 12.93
C ILE A 145 8.36 1.09 12.38
N SER A 146 9.43 1.68 11.84
CA SER A 146 9.45 3.03 11.29
C SER A 146 10.74 3.34 10.54
N GLY A 147 10.84 4.55 9.97
CA GLY A 147 12.12 5.18 9.62
C GLY A 147 12.69 4.81 8.26
N VAL A 148 11.86 4.39 7.30
CA VAL A 148 12.30 4.23 5.90
C VAL A 148 12.18 5.57 5.17
N ASN A 149 13.25 5.97 4.48
CA ASN A 149 13.27 7.14 3.61
C ASN A 149 12.74 6.76 2.23
N LEU A 150 11.55 7.23 1.90
CA LEU A 150 10.83 6.87 0.68
C LEU A 150 10.61 8.09 -0.20
N PRO A 151 10.58 7.90 -1.54
CA PRO A 151 10.16 8.93 -2.48
C PRO A 151 8.72 9.41 -2.21
N GLU A 152 8.41 10.63 -2.65
CA GLU A 152 7.10 11.26 -2.45
C GLU A 152 5.92 10.51 -3.08
N TYR A 153 6.19 9.63 -4.03
CA TYR A 153 5.15 8.85 -4.69
C TYR A 153 4.64 7.66 -3.87
N TYR A 154 5.20 7.41 -2.67
CA TYR A 154 4.64 6.45 -1.72
C TYR A 154 3.82 7.13 -0.61
N ASP A 155 2.70 6.49 -0.29
CA ASP A 155 1.92 6.71 0.93
C ASP A 155 2.18 5.51 1.86
N VAL A 156 3.10 5.71 2.82
CA VAL A 156 3.59 4.63 3.67
C VAL A 156 2.75 4.45 4.93
N THR A 157 2.43 3.20 5.24
CA THR A 157 1.83 2.79 6.50
C THR A 157 2.76 1.85 7.26
N TYR A 158 2.92 2.07 8.56
CA TYR A 158 3.68 1.21 9.46
C TYR A 158 2.73 0.48 10.39
N GLU A 159 2.74 -0.85 10.35
CA GLU A 159 1.92 -1.73 11.20
C GLU A 159 2.81 -2.41 12.25
N SER A 160 2.40 -2.30 13.51
CA SER A 160 3.09 -2.93 14.64
C SER A 160 2.83 -4.44 14.66
N GLY A 161 3.77 -5.19 15.22
CA GLY A 161 3.62 -6.62 15.52
C GLY A 161 3.40 -6.88 17.01
N ASP A 162 2.98 -8.08 17.33
CA ASP A 162 2.67 -8.54 18.68
C ASP A 162 3.80 -9.42 19.23
N LEU A 163 3.95 -9.44 20.56
CA LEU A 163 4.82 -10.39 21.25
C LEU A 163 3.97 -11.38 22.05
N TYR A 164 4.24 -12.67 21.86
CA TYR A 164 3.67 -13.76 22.67
C TYR A 164 4.72 -14.26 23.66
N VAL A 165 4.42 -14.15 24.96
CA VAL A 165 5.29 -14.68 26.01
C VAL A 165 4.70 -15.98 26.53
N GLU A 166 5.38 -17.07 26.27
CA GLU A 166 5.00 -18.41 26.68
C GLU A 166 5.62 -18.80 28.01
N ALA A 167 4.98 -19.71 28.72
CA ALA A 167 5.57 -20.32 29.90
C ALA A 167 6.82 -21.14 29.51
N ASN A 168 7.79 -21.21 30.41
CA ASN A 168 8.89 -22.14 30.26
C ASN A 168 8.38 -23.58 30.34
N ASP A 169 9.03 -24.50 29.60
CA ASP A 169 8.78 -25.91 29.73
C ASP A 169 9.16 -26.34 31.15
N ILE A 170 8.22 -26.99 31.81
CA ILE A 170 8.45 -27.54 33.13
C ILE A 170 9.20 -28.86 32.93
N HIS A 171 10.48 -28.85 33.16
CA HIS A 171 11.22 -30.09 33.24
C HIS A 171 11.02 -30.72 34.63
N GLU A 172 10.49 -31.94 34.68
CA GLU A 172 10.54 -32.73 35.91
C GLU A 172 12.03 -32.95 36.30
N ASN A 173 12.44 -32.31 37.38
CA ASN A 173 13.74 -32.67 37.95
C ASN A 173 13.57 -33.82 38.95
N GLU A 174 14.64 -34.51 39.28
CA GLU A 174 14.61 -35.70 40.15
C GLU A 174 14.04 -35.44 41.56
N HIS A 175 13.79 -34.18 41.91
CA HIS A 175 13.47 -33.79 43.28
C HIS A 175 12.06 -33.23 43.45
N TYR A 176 11.38 -32.80 42.38
CA TYR A 176 10.06 -32.19 42.50
C TYR A 176 9.17 -32.60 41.32
N LYS A 177 7.95 -33.00 41.64
CA LYS A 177 6.86 -33.23 40.67
C LYS A 177 5.75 -32.24 40.90
N LEU A 178 5.36 -31.52 39.83
CA LEU A 178 4.14 -30.71 39.84
C LEU A 178 2.93 -31.64 39.73
N THR A 179 2.07 -31.68 40.76
CA THR A 179 0.77 -32.31 40.66
C THR A 179 -0.32 -31.26 40.44
N LYS A 180 -1.30 -31.59 39.60
CA LYS A 180 -2.48 -30.73 39.45
C LYS A 180 -3.14 -30.57 40.85
N PRO A 181 -3.52 -29.36 41.24
CA PRO A 181 -4.21 -29.18 42.52
C PRO A 181 -5.55 -29.91 42.48
N ASP A 182 -5.80 -30.78 43.44
CA ASP A 182 -7.09 -31.40 43.69
C ASP A 182 -8.10 -30.40 44.31
N GLY A 183 -8.20 -29.20 43.70
CA GLY A 183 -9.12 -28.14 44.12
C GLY A 183 -8.81 -27.44 45.45
N LYS A 184 -7.71 -27.77 46.12
CA LYS A 184 -7.29 -27.15 47.39
C LYS A 184 -5.78 -27.07 47.49
N ASN A 185 -5.24 -25.88 47.26
CA ASN A 185 -3.85 -25.47 47.47
C ASN A 185 -2.78 -26.21 46.66
N GLY A 186 -2.15 -25.54 45.71
CA GLY A 186 -1.01 -26.05 44.92
C GLY A 186 0.25 -26.17 45.79
N TRP A 187 0.56 -27.37 46.24
CA TRP A 187 1.77 -27.67 46.96
C TRP A 187 2.71 -28.54 46.11
N PHE A 188 3.97 -28.22 46.14
CA PHE A 188 4.97 -29.10 45.56
C PHE A 188 5.27 -30.22 46.54
N THR A 189 5.10 -31.47 46.17
CA THR A 189 5.56 -32.61 46.96
C THR A 189 6.93 -33.04 46.53
N LYS A 190 7.86 -33.16 47.49
CA LYS A 190 9.20 -33.76 47.27
C LYS A 190 9.02 -35.23 46.95
N LYS A 191 9.60 -35.69 45.84
CA LYS A 191 9.67 -37.12 45.54
C LYS A 191 10.67 -37.77 46.54
N ASN A 192 10.20 -38.72 47.34
CA ASN A 192 11.10 -39.53 48.18
C ASN A 192 11.90 -40.52 47.33
#